data_9965e12ab59f9ce92140f8f65d634796
#
_entry.id   9965e12ab59f9ce92140f8f65d634796
#
_cell.length_a   1.000
_cell.length_b   1.000
_cell.length_c   1.000
_cell.angle_alpha   90.00
_cell.angle_beta   90.00
_cell.angle_gamma   90.00
#
_symmetry.space_group_name_H-M   'P 1'
#
loop_
_entity.id
_entity.type
_entity.pdbx_description
1 polymer ?
#
loop_
_entity_poly.entity_id
_entity_poly.type
_entity_poly.pdbx_seq_one_letter_code
_entity_poly.pdbx_strand_id
1 'polypeptide(L)'
;MSDPASYDLPRRLVAEALGTAALVCTVVGSGIMAERLTEDVALALLGNTIPTGAILVVLITVLGPLSGAHFNPAVSLVMALRGALPAREAGLYAAVQVGGGVLGTIAAHLMFEIAPLGASAHVRTGLAQWWAEGIATFGLIAAILGGLRFAPHAIPWLVGLYITAAYWFTASTSFANPAVTVARAFTDTFSGIRPLDVPGFVAAQLVGAVAGALAMGWLLNPVPRTTLRAALRGDTASAASRGDAP
;
A
#
# COMPACT_ATOMS: atom_id res chain seq x y z
N MET A 1 6.99 17.95 7.64
CA MET A 1 7.22 17.36 6.30
C MET A 1 7.20 18.52 5.31
N SER A 2 8.27 18.68 4.52
CA SER A 2 8.26 19.63 3.40
C SER A 2 7.15 19.25 2.42
N ASP A 3 6.51 20.24 1.84
CA ASP A 3 5.47 20.04 0.83
C ASP A 3 6.04 19.22 -0.34
N PRO A 4 5.46 18.05 -0.71
CA PRO A 4 5.91 17.29 -1.89
C PRO A 4 5.89 18.12 -3.18
N ALA A 5 5.12 19.20 -3.22
CA ALA A 5 5.10 20.17 -4.33
C ALA A 5 6.41 20.95 -4.48
N SER A 6 7.33 20.91 -3.49
CA SER A 6 8.64 21.58 -3.58
C SER A 6 9.61 20.89 -4.55
N TYR A 7 9.35 19.64 -4.97
CA TYR A 7 10.16 18.89 -5.92
C TYR A 7 9.44 18.71 -7.26
N ASP A 8 10.20 18.85 -8.35
CA ASP A 8 9.68 18.65 -9.70
C ASP A 8 9.26 17.19 -9.95
N LEU A 9 8.38 17.00 -10.93
CA LEU A 9 7.85 15.67 -11.26
C LEU A 9 8.93 14.62 -11.56
N PRO A 10 10.00 14.92 -12.34
CA PRO A 10 11.06 13.93 -12.58
C PRO A 10 11.70 13.41 -11.29
N ARG A 11 12.02 14.28 -10.32
CA ARG A 11 12.61 13.85 -9.04
C ARG A 11 11.66 12.98 -8.24
N ARG A 12 10.38 13.33 -8.25
CA ARG A 12 9.33 12.56 -7.58
C ARG A 12 9.16 11.17 -8.22
N LEU A 13 9.17 11.08 -9.55
CA LEU A 13 9.10 9.81 -10.28
C LEU A 13 10.32 8.92 -10.00
N VAL A 14 11.51 9.50 -9.98
CA VAL A 14 12.74 8.76 -9.62
C VAL A 14 12.67 8.27 -8.16
N ALA A 15 12.18 9.07 -7.22
CA ALA A 15 12.02 8.65 -5.83
C ALA A 15 11.03 7.47 -5.70
N GLU A 16 9.91 7.51 -6.43
CA GLU A 16 8.93 6.41 -6.46
C GLU A 16 9.52 5.14 -7.08
N ALA A 17 10.26 5.27 -8.18
CA ALA A 17 10.93 4.12 -8.82
C ALA A 17 11.98 3.50 -7.91
N LEU A 18 12.89 4.31 -7.33
CA LEU A 18 13.94 3.85 -6.44
C LEU A 18 13.37 3.24 -5.14
N GLY A 19 12.37 3.90 -4.55
CA GLY A 19 11.72 3.39 -3.35
C GLY A 19 11.03 2.06 -3.57
N THR A 20 10.30 1.91 -4.70
CA THR A 20 9.66 0.63 -5.03
C THR A 20 10.70 -0.43 -5.39
N ALA A 21 11.78 -0.07 -6.09
CA ALA A 21 12.88 -1.00 -6.38
C ALA A 21 13.52 -1.52 -5.09
N ALA A 22 13.86 -0.63 -4.15
CA ALA A 22 14.46 -1.02 -2.88
C ALA A 22 13.49 -1.86 -2.03
N LEU A 23 12.20 -1.51 -2.00
CA LEU A 23 11.17 -2.30 -1.33
C LEU A 23 11.10 -3.72 -1.89
N VAL A 24 10.94 -3.88 -3.21
CA VAL A 24 10.83 -5.21 -3.84
C VAL A 24 12.13 -5.98 -3.73
N CYS A 25 13.28 -5.32 -3.89
CA CYS A 25 14.58 -5.93 -3.67
C CYS A 25 14.70 -6.52 -2.26
N THR A 26 14.21 -5.81 -1.25
CA THR A 26 14.18 -6.30 0.14
C THR A 26 13.22 -7.49 0.29
N VAL A 27 12.01 -7.40 -0.25
CA VAL A 27 11.01 -8.47 -0.17
C VAL A 27 11.51 -9.75 -0.84
N VAL A 28 12.04 -9.64 -2.05
CA VAL A 28 12.55 -10.80 -2.80
C VAL A 28 13.83 -11.31 -2.16
N GLY A 29 14.79 -10.44 -1.89
CA GLY A 29 16.09 -10.83 -1.33
C GLY A 29 15.99 -11.46 0.06
N SER A 30 15.18 -10.90 0.96
CA SER A 30 14.98 -11.52 2.28
C SER A 30 14.23 -12.85 2.22
N GLY A 31 13.32 -13.02 1.24
CA GLY A 31 12.69 -14.30 0.98
C GLY A 31 13.70 -15.37 0.53
N ILE A 32 14.55 -15.03 -0.44
CA ILE A 32 15.62 -15.92 -0.91
C ILE A 32 16.59 -16.29 0.23
N MET A 33 17.01 -15.29 1.01
CA MET A 33 17.89 -15.52 2.16
C MET A 33 17.25 -16.46 3.18
N ALA A 34 15.98 -16.24 3.48
CA ALA A 34 15.26 -17.09 4.44
C ALA A 34 15.16 -18.53 3.97
N GLU A 35 14.77 -18.78 2.71
CA GLU A 35 14.74 -20.14 2.13
C GLU A 35 16.10 -20.84 2.14
N ARG A 36 17.20 -20.10 1.98
CA ARG A 36 18.56 -20.67 2.04
C ARG A 36 19.02 -21.03 3.44
N LEU A 37 18.44 -20.40 4.47
CA LEU A 37 18.88 -20.54 5.86
C LEU A 37 18.03 -21.53 6.68
N THR A 38 16.78 -21.77 6.27
CA THR A 38 15.87 -22.62 7.04
C THR A 38 14.83 -23.30 6.14
N GLU A 39 14.43 -24.51 6.54
CA GLU A 39 13.28 -25.23 5.96
C GLU A 39 11.98 -24.92 6.71
N ASP A 40 12.05 -24.27 7.88
CA ASP A 40 10.88 -23.85 8.64
C ASP A 40 10.21 -22.65 7.98
N VAL A 41 9.03 -22.88 7.41
CA VAL A 41 8.26 -21.86 6.67
C VAL A 41 7.84 -20.69 7.56
N ALA A 42 7.58 -20.93 8.86
CA ALA A 42 7.22 -19.86 9.78
C ALA A 42 8.45 -18.96 10.06
N LEU A 43 9.62 -19.55 10.24
CA LEU A 43 10.86 -18.80 10.40
C LEU A 43 11.23 -18.04 9.11
N ALA A 44 11.04 -18.67 7.94
CA ALA A 44 11.26 -18.02 6.65
C ALA A 44 10.31 -16.81 6.47
N LEU A 45 9.03 -16.97 6.83
CA LEU A 45 8.07 -15.86 6.81
C LEU A 45 8.47 -14.74 7.77
N LEU A 46 8.95 -15.07 8.97
CA LEU A 46 9.43 -14.07 9.92
C LEU A 46 10.66 -13.32 9.37
N GLY A 47 11.61 -14.06 8.78
CA GLY A 47 12.79 -13.51 8.13
C GLY A 47 12.50 -12.62 6.93
N ASN A 48 11.36 -12.81 6.28
CA ASN A 48 10.88 -11.94 5.20
C ASN A 48 10.08 -10.73 5.74
N THR A 49 9.27 -10.94 6.78
CA THR A 49 8.37 -9.92 7.36
C THR A 49 9.14 -8.76 7.99
N ILE A 50 10.14 -9.06 8.82
CA ILE A 50 10.88 -8.02 9.57
C ILE A 50 11.63 -7.07 8.63
N PRO A 51 12.43 -7.55 7.67
CA PRO A 51 13.09 -6.66 6.72
C PRO A 51 12.12 -5.83 5.89
N THR A 52 10.98 -6.40 5.49
CA THR A 52 9.96 -5.68 4.72
C THR A 52 9.37 -4.51 5.51
N GLY A 53 9.00 -4.72 6.78
CA GLY A 53 8.52 -3.64 7.63
C GLY A 53 9.60 -2.57 7.90
N ALA A 54 10.82 -3.01 8.18
CA ALA A 54 11.94 -2.13 8.46
C ALA A 54 12.30 -1.23 7.26
N ILE A 55 12.38 -1.80 6.06
CA ILE A 55 12.71 -1.02 4.87
C ILE A 55 11.64 0.01 4.54
N LEU A 56 10.35 -0.32 4.77
CA LEU A 56 9.26 0.65 4.61
C LEU A 56 9.45 1.86 5.53
N VAL A 57 9.82 1.65 6.79
CA VAL A 57 10.11 2.76 7.72
C VAL A 57 11.21 3.66 7.16
N VAL A 58 12.32 3.07 6.70
CA VAL A 58 13.45 3.80 6.14
C VAL A 58 13.06 4.56 4.88
N LEU A 59 12.47 3.88 3.91
CA LEU A 59 12.15 4.48 2.61
C LEU A 59 11.12 5.61 2.72
N ILE A 60 10.07 5.42 3.54
CA ILE A 60 9.06 6.46 3.75
C ILE A 60 9.66 7.65 4.49
N THR A 61 10.54 7.42 5.45
CA THR A 61 11.22 8.51 6.17
C THR A 61 12.10 9.34 5.24
N VAL A 62 12.89 8.66 4.38
CA VAL A 62 13.89 9.33 3.52
C VAL A 62 13.28 9.94 2.27
N LEU A 63 12.37 9.20 1.60
CA LEU A 63 11.82 9.61 0.31
C LEU A 63 10.44 10.28 0.42
N GLY A 64 9.78 10.18 1.58
CA GLY A 64 8.50 10.83 1.82
C GLY A 64 8.50 12.34 1.56
N PRO A 65 9.50 13.09 2.03
CA PRO A 65 9.61 14.51 1.73
C PRO A 65 9.76 14.85 0.23
N LEU A 66 10.20 13.89 -0.59
CA LEU A 66 10.42 14.08 -2.03
C LEU A 66 9.16 13.83 -2.85
N SER A 67 8.53 12.64 -2.67
CA SER A 67 7.45 12.16 -3.56
C SER A 67 6.12 11.88 -2.83
N GLY A 68 6.13 11.89 -1.51
CA GLY A 68 5.05 11.34 -0.70
C GLY A 68 5.27 9.86 -0.36
N ALA A 69 6.27 9.21 -0.96
CA ALA A 69 6.66 7.81 -0.73
C ALA A 69 5.47 6.84 -0.82
N HIS A 70 4.75 6.89 -1.92
CA HIS A 70 3.62 5.98 -2.14
C HIS A 70 4.10 4.55 -2.37
N PHE A 71 5.08 4.35 -3.28
CA PHE A 71 5.65 3.06 -3.68
C PHE A 71 4.60 1.99 -4.00
N ASN A 72 3.38 2.42 -4.29
CA ASN A 72 2.20 1.57 -4.35
C ASN A 72 1.12 2.22 -5.23
N PRO A 73 0.72 1.61 -6.37
CA PRO A 73 -0.33 2.14 -7.23
C PRO A 73 -1.69 2.29 -6.53
N ALA A 74 -2.03 1.42 -5.57
CA ALA A 74 -3.28 1.53 -4.82
C ALA A 74 -3.28 2.78 -3.89
N VAL A 75 -2.14 3.10 -3.28
CA VAL A 75 -1.96 4.33 -2.50
C VAL A 75 -2.03 5.55 -3.43
N SER A 76 -1.34 5.52 -4.58
CA SER A 76 -1.36 6.62 -5.56
C SER A 76 -2.77 6.88 -6.08
N LEU A 77 -3.56 5.83 -6.33
CA LEU A 77 -4.97 5.93 -6.70
C LEU A 77 -5.78 6.64 -5.61
N VAL A 78 -5.64 6.24 -4.35
CA VAL A 78 -6.37 6.86 -3.22
C VAL A 78 -5.99 8.34 -3.07
N MET A 79 -4.71 8.69 -3.20
CA MET A 79 -4.28 10.09 -3.14
C MET A 79 -4.85 10.91 -4.30
N ALA A 80 -4.97 10.32 -5.49
CA ALA A 80 -5.63 10.97 -6.63
C ALA A 80 -7.14 11.16 -6.39
N LEU A 81 -7.83 10.14 -5.91
CA LEU A 81 -9.27 10.22 -5.56
C LEU A 81 -9.56 11.29 -4.48
N ARG A 82 -8.60 11.56 -3.61
CA ARG A 82 -8.69 12.60 -2.58
C ARG A 82 -8.21 13.98 -3.04
N GLY A 83 -7.79 14.11 -4.30
CA GLY A 83 -7.28 15.37 -4.85
C GLY A 83 -5.89 15.78 -4.34
N ALA A 84 -5.18 14.88 -3.62
CA ALA A 84 -3.83 15.12 -3.11
C ALA A 84 -2.74 14.88 -4.18
N LEU A 85 -3.07 14.19 -5.27
CA LEU A 85 -2.20 13.94 -6.42
C LEU A 85 -3.01 14.08 -7.71
N PRO A 86 -2.54 14.80 -8.75
CA PRO A 86 -3.21 14.84 -10.04
C PRO A 86 -3.33 13.42 -10.64
N ALA A 87 -4.49 13.08 -11.22
CA ALA A 87 -4.74 11.75 -11.76
C ALA A 87 -3.70 11.31 -12.82
N ARG A 88 -3.23 12.26 -13.66
CA ARG A 88 -2.16 12.00 -14.62
C ARG A 88 -0.86 11.59 -13.92
N GLU A 89 -0.52 12.25 -12.84
CA GLU A 89 0.71 11.94 -12.08
C GLU A 89 0.58 10.62 -11.34
N ALA A 90 -0.60 10.28 -10.83
CA ALA A 90 -0.85 8.96 -10.24
C ALA A 90 -0.63 7.82 -11.25
N GLY A 91 -1.03 8.02 -12.51
CA GLY A 91 -0.72 7.07 -13.59
C GLY A 91 0.78 6.93 -13.85
N LEU A 92 1.51 8.06 -13.86
CA LEU A 92 2.97 8.05 -13.99
C LEU A 92 3.65 7.38 -12.79
N TYR A 93 3.17 7.64 -11.57
CA TYR A 93 3.63 6.96 -10.35
C TYR A 93 3.47 5.45 -10.49
N ALA A 94 2.26 4.99 -10.86
CA ALA A 94 2.01 3.57 -11.03
C ALA A 94 2.96 2.93 -12.05
N ALA A 95 3.23 3.60 -13.17
CA ALA A 95 4.13 3.09 -14.20
C ALA A 95 5.57 2.96 -13.69
N VAL A 96 6.11 3.99 -13.02
CA VAL A 96 7.48 3.94 -12.49
C VAL A 96 7.61 3.03 -11.27
N GLN A 97 6.55 2.87 -10.47
CA GLN A 97 6.50 1.91 -9.36
C GLN A 97 6.58 0.47 -9.87
N VAL A 98 5.82 0.13 -10.93
CA VAL A 98 5.88 -1.21 -11.55
C VAL A 98 7.27 -1.45 -12.14
N GLY A 99 7.80 -0.52 -12.93
CA GLY A 99 9.14 -0.63 -13.49
C GLY A 99 10.23 -0.74 -12.42
N GLY A 100 10.16 0.10 -11.38
CA GLY A 100 11.05 0.04 -10.22
C GLY A 100 10.95 -1.30 -9.51
N GLY A 101 9.73 -1.82 -9.29
CA GLY A 101 9.53 -3.14 -8.69
C GLY A 101 10.23 -4.27 -9.45
N VAL A 102 10.09 -4.30 -10.79
CA VAL A 102 10.78 -5.30 -11.63
C VAL A 102 12.30 -5.14 -11.53
N LEU A 103 12.82 -3.91 -11.56
CA LEU A 103 14.25 -3.67 -11.35
C LEU A 103 14.71 -4.13 -9.95
N GLY A 104 13.88 -3.98 -8.92
CA GLY A 104 14.14 -4.50 -7.59
C GLY A 104 14.24 -6.03 -7.54
N THR A 105 13.35 -6.73 -8.27
CA THR A 105 13.46 -8.19 -8.44
C THR A 105 14.79 -8.59 -9.10
N ILE A 106 15.14 -7.92 -10.21
CA ILE A 106 16.42 -8.16 -10.91
C ILE A 106 17.60 -7.93 -9.97
N ALA A 107 17.60 -6.81 -9.23
CA ALA A 107 18.67 -6.49 -8.31
C ALA A 107 18.82 -7.56 -7.20
N ALA A 108 17.70 -8.05 -6.64
CA ALA A 108 17.75 -9.15 -5.69
C ALA A 108 18.32 -10.41 -6.32
N HIS A 109 17.83 -10.83 -7.48
CA HIS A 109 18.33 -12.02 -8.17
C HIS A 109 19.83 -11.99 -8.44
N LEU A 110 20.35 -10.84 -8.92
CA LEU A 110 21.78 -10.68 -9.20
C LEU A 110 22.63 -10.83 -7.92
N MET A 111 22.17 -10.34 -6.76
CA MET A 111 22.88 -10.52 -5.49
C MET A 111 22.95 -11.98 -5.04
N PHE A 112 22.00 -12.80 -5.45
CA PHE A 112 21.91 -14.21 -5.07
C PHE A 112 22.32 -15.18 -6.17
N GLU A 113 22.87 -14.67 -7.29
CA GLU A 113 23.32 -15.48 -8.44
C GLU A 113 22.19 -16.32 -9.07
N ILE A 114 20.99 -15.74 -9.10
CA ILE A 114 19.80 -16.31 -9.74
C ILE A 114 19.59 -15.63 -11.09
N ALA A 115 18.97 -16.34 -12.05
CA ALA A 115 18.60 -15.76 -13.34
C ALA A 115 17.78 -14.46 -13.13
N PRO A 116 18.10 -13.36 -13.83
CA PRO A 116 17.54 -12.03 -13.55
C PRO A 116 16.03 -11.95 -13.52
N LEU A 117 15.34 -12.75 -14.33
CA LEU A 117 13.88 -12.86 -14.37
C LEU A 117 13.48 -14.31 -14.60
N GLY A 118 12.42 -14.74 -13.91
CA GLY A 118 11.81 -16.06 -14.08
C GLY A 118 10.34 -16.01 -13.68
N ALA A 119 9.44 -16.60 -14.50
CA ALA A 119 8.02 -16.66 -14.14
C ALA A 119 7.82 -17.54 -12.91
N SER A 120 7.11 -17.02 -11.93
CA SER A 120 6.81 -17.77 -10.69
C SER A 120 5.79 -18.88 -10.94
N ALA A 121 6.05 -20.06 -10.35
CA ALA A 121 5.10 -21.15 -10.29
C ALA A 121 4.22 -21.13 -9.01
N HIS A 122 4.52 -20.24 -8.04
CA HIS A 122 3.78 -20.14 -6.79
C HIS A 122 2.32 -19.76 -6.98
N VAL A 123 1.41 -20.69 -6.75
CA VAL A 123 -0.03 -20.50 -6.86
C VAL A 123 -0.54 -19.69 -5.67
N ARG A 124 -1.15 -18.53 -5.96
CA ARG A 124 -1.81 -17.66 -4.97
C ARG A 124 -3.17 -17.23 -5.50
N THR A 125 -4.17 -18.09 -5.39
CA THR A 125 -5.50 -17.84 -5.96
C THR A 125 -6.60 -18.33 -5.04
N GLY A 126 -7.83 -17.91 -5.32
CA GLY A 126 -9.03 -18.28 -4.59
C GLY A 126 -9.58 -17.16 -3.71
N LEU A 127 -10.84 -17.31 -3.33
CA LEU A 127 -11.59 -16.28 -2.59
C LEU A 127 -10.91 -15.86 -1.29
N ALA A 128 -10.30 -16.80 -0.56
CA ALA A 128 -9.60 -16.48 0.68
C ALA A 128 -8.39 -15.58 0.45
N GLN A 129 -7.61 -15.83 -0.60
CA GLN A 129 -6.45 -15.02 -0.97
C GLN A 129 -6.87 -13.62 -1.42
N TRP A 130 -7.89 -13.51 -2.26
CA TRP A 130 -8.40 -12.21 -2.74
C TRP A 130 -9.05 -11.42 -1.61
N TRP A 131 -9.82 -12.07 -0.73
CA TRP A 131 -10.37 -11.44 0.46
C TRP A 131 -9.26 -10.89 1.37
N ALA A 132 -8.21 -11.69 1.60
CA ALA A 132 -7.05 -11.29 2.38
C ALA A 132 -6.36 -10.05 1.79
N GLU A 133 -6.16 -9.98 0.46
CA GLU A 133 -5.59 -8.81 -0.20
C GLU A 133 -6.48 -7.57 -0.09
N GLY A 134 -7.81 -7.75 -0.19
CA GLY A 134 -8.77 -6.68 0.04
C GLY A 134 -8.67 -6.11 1.46
N ILE A 135 -8.65 -6.98 2.47
CA ILE A 135 -8.50 -6.58 3.89
C ILE A 135 -7.13 -5.94 4.14
N ALA A 136 -6.05 -6.52 3.61
CA ALA A 136 -4.71 -5.98 3.77
C ALA A 136 -4.59 -4.56 3.21
N THR A 137 -5.13 -4.34 2.01
CA THR A 137 -5.06 -3.02 1.38
C THR A 137 -6.02 -2.02 2.02
N PHE A 138 -7.23 -2.46 2.41
CA PHE A 138 -8.14 -1.63 3.21
C PHE A 138 -7.46 -1.09 4.46
N GLY A 139 -6.87 -1.97 5.27
CA GLY A 139 -6.22 -1.57 6.50
C GLY A 139 -4.95 -0.73 6.29
N LEU A 140 -4.20 -0.97 5.20
CA LEU A 140 -3.08 -0.10 4.82
C LEU A 140 -3.57 1.33 4.56
N ILE A 141 -4.64 1.50 3.77
CA ILE A 141 -5.22 2.81 3.52
C ILE A 141 -5.77 3.44 4.80
N ALA A 142 -6.39 2.65 5.68
CA ALA A 142 -6.86 3.13 6.96
C ALA A 142 -5.70 3.63 7.84
N ALA A 143 -4.59 2.89 7.91
CA ALA A 143 -3.40 3.30 8.64
C ALA A 143 -2.79 4.59 8.08
N ILE A 144 -2.70 4.72 6.75
CA ILE A 144 -2.18 5.94 6.10
C ILE A 144 -3.12 7.13 6.38
N LEU A 145 -4.41 7.02 6.10
CA LEU A 145 -5.33 8.15 6.24
C LEU A 145 -5.54 8.57 7.69
N GLY A 146 -5.62 7.61 8.62
CA GLY A 146 -5.65 7.86 10.05
C GLY A 146 -4.36 8.52 10.53
N GLY A 147 -3.22 8.00 10.09
CA GLY A 147 -1.91 8.56 10.40
C GLY A 147 -1.75 9.99 9.88
N LEU A 148 -2.10 10.26 8.62
CA LEU A 148 -2.07 11.62 8.07
C LEU A 148 -2.93 12.61 8.87
N ARG A 149 -4.05 12.14 9.42
CA ARG A 149 -4.96 12.97 10.21
C ARG A 149 -4.47 13.25 11.61
N PHE A 150 -3.95 12.23 12.31
CA PHE A 150 -3.71 12.30 13.75
C PHE A 150 -2.24 12.24 14.16
N ALA A 151 -1.38 11.64 13.33
CA ALA A 151 0.03 11.41 13.65
C ALA A 151 0.92 11.42 12.38
N PRO A 152 1.02 12.55 11.64
CA PRO A 152 1.74 12.61 10.36
C PRO A 152 3.21 12.15 10.47
N HIS A 153 3.87 12.46 11.57
CA HIS A 153 5.27 12.05 11.79
C HIS A 153 5.44 10.55 12.05
N ALA A 154 4.36 9.84 12.40
CA ALA A 154 4.39 8.41 12.65
C ALA A 154 4.10 7.57 11.39
N ILE A 155 3.77 8.19 10.25
CA ILE A 155 3.41 7.47 9.01
C ILE A 155 4.41 6.38 8.64
N PRO A 156 5.75 6.60 8.65
CA PRO A 156 6.70 5.55 8.33
C PRO A 156 6.54 4.32 9.23
N TRP A 157 6.37 4.55 10.53
CA TRP A 157 6.18 3.48 11.51
C TRP A 157 4.83 2.81 11.39
N LEU A 158 3.75 3.58 11.19
CA LEU A 158 2.40 3.03 11.03
C LEU A 158 2.33 2.11 9.82
N VAL A 159 2.89 2.51 8.69
CA VAL A 159 2.90 1.69 7.47
C VAL A 159 3.79 0.46 7.64
N GLY A 160 5.03 0.63 8.13
CA GLY A 160 5.96 -0.47 8.32
C GLY A 160 5.42 -1.52 9.30
N LEU A 161 4.90 -1.10 10.46
CA LEU A 161 4.33 -1.99 11.47
C LEU A 161 3.02 -2.63 11.00
N TYR A 162 2.17 -1.89 10.27
CA TYR A 162 0.96 -2.46 9.70
C TYR A 162 1.28 -3.60 8.73
N ILE A 163 2.21 -3.39 7.79
CA ILE A 163 2.62 -4.43 6.84
C ILE A 163 3.27 -5.61 7.57
N THR A 164 4.10 -5.36 8.59
CA THR A 164 4.66 -6.41 9.44
C THR A 164 3.57 -7.28 10.07
N ALA A 165 2.54 -6.66 10.63
CA ALA A 165 1.40 -7.38 11.19
C ALA A 165 0.61 -8.13 10.10
N ALA A 166 0.34 -7.47 8.96
CA ALA A 166 -0.50 -8.00 7.90
C ALA A 166 0.09 -9.24 7.22
N TYR A 167 1.40 -9.39 7.17
CA TYR A 167 2.06 -10.63 6.74
C TYR A 167 1.57 -11.85 7.53
N TRP A 168 1.17 -11.68 8.78
CA TRP A 168 0.81 -12.76 9.70
C TRP A 168 -0.69 -12.98 9.87
N PHE A 169 -1.50 -11.93 9.78
CA PHE A 169 -2.93 -12.12 9.96
C PHE A 169 -3.70 -12.32 8.65
N THR A 170 -3.07 -12.16 7.48
CA THR A 170 -3.71 -12.35 6.19
C THR A 170 -3.23 -13.63 5.50
N ALA A 171 -4.15 -14.40 4.92
CA ALA A 171 -3.84 -15.64 4.21
C ALA A 171 -2.93 -15.43 2.98
N SER A 172 -2.92 -14.23 2.42
CA SER A 172 -2.10 -13.86 1.27
C SER A 172 -0.68 -13.43 1.62
N THR A 173 -0.36 -13.27 2.90
CA THR A 173 0.84 -12.59 3.39
C THR A 173 0.94 -11.11 2.97
N SER A 174 -0.21 -10.48 2.72
CA SER A 174 -0.35 -9.02 2.51
C SER A 174 0.61 -8.42 1.49
N PHE A 175 0.39 -8.66 0.20
CA PHE A 175 1.08 -7.86 -0.82
C PHE A 175 0.61 -6.42 -0.78
N ALA A 176 -0.72 -6.22 -0.70
CA ALA A 176 -1.38 -4.93 -0.53
C ALA A 176 -0.87 -3.83 -1.48
N ASN A 177 -0.30 -4.22 -2.64
CA ASN A 177 0.43 -3.33 -3.54
C ASN A 177 0.49 -3.91 -4.96
N PRO A 178 -0.18 -3.31 -5.95
CA PRO A 178 -0.16 -3.78 -7.33
C PRO A 178 1.24 -3.85 -7.96
N ALA A 179 2.14 -2.90 -7.66
CA ALA A 179 3.49 -2.91 -8.21
C ALA A 179 4.33 -4.06 -7.64
N VAL A 180 4.25 -4.30 -6.33
CA VAL A 180 4.87 -5.46 -5.67
C VAL A 180 4.29 -6.76 -6.23
N THR A 181 2.98 -6.83 -6.45
CA THR A 181 2.31 -8.00 -7.00
C THR A 181 2.82 -8.34 -8.40
N VAL A 182 2.89 -7.35 -9.28
CA VAL A 182 3.44 -7.54 -10.64
C VAL A 182 4.91 -7.94 -10.60
N ALA A 183 5.72 -7.26 -9.80
CA ALA A 183 7.16 -7.54 -9.72
C ALA A 183 7.45 -8.95 -9.19
N ARG A 184 6.69 -9.44 -8.22
CA ARG A 184 6.83 -10.78 -7.64
C ARG A 184 6.38 -11.90 -8.58
N ALA A 185 5.72 -11.58 -9.70
CA ALA A 185 5.44 -12.56 -10.75
C ALA A 185 6.69 -12.99 -11.54
N PHE A 186 7.77 -12.22 -11.42
CA PHE A 186 9.05 -12.48 -12.10
C PHE A 186 10.10 -13.17 -11.22
N THR A 187 9.71 -13.72 -10.08
CA THR A 187 10.58 -14.49 -9.20
C THR A 187 9.95 -15.80 -8.79
N ASP A 188 10.59 -16.92 -9.08
CA ASP A 188 10.16 -18.26 -8.62
C ASP A 188 10.89 -18.63 -7.34
N THR A 189 10.67 -17.81 -6.29
CA THR A 189 11.24 -17.96 -4.95
C THR A 189 10.14 -17.82 -3.90
N PHE A 190 10.46 -17.93 -2.63
CA PHE A 190 9.53 -17.80 -1.49
C PHE A 190 8.49 -16.69 -1.66
N SER A 191 8.91 -15.55 -2.18
CA SER A 191 8.03 -14.39 -2.33
C SER A 191 7.22 -14.36 -3.62
N GLY A 192 7.34 -15.36 -4.51
CA GLY A 192 6.71 -15.38 -5.83
C GLY A 192 5.18 -15.43 -5.83
N ILE A 193 4.60 -15.07 -6.98
CA ILE A 193 3.18 -15.26 -7.33
C ILE A 193 3.08 -15.66 -8.80
N ARG A 194 2.31 -16.70 -9.10
CA ARG A 194 2.10 -17.13 -10.48
C ARG A 194 1.46 -15.98 -11.31
N PRO A 195 1.97 -15.68 -12.53
CA PRO A 195 1.47 -14.57 -13.35
C PRO A 195 -0.04 -14.56 -13.57
N LEU A 196 -0.67 -15.74 -13.68
CA LEU A 196 -2.13 -15.89 -13.83
C LEU A 196 -2.93 -15.42 -12.61
N ASP A 197 -2.31 -15.36 -11.44
CA ASP A 197 -2.96 -14.97 -10.19
C ASP A 197 -2.85 -13.46 -9.91
N VAL A 198 -1.95 -12.75 -10.62
CA VAL A 198 -1.74 -11.30 -10.49
C VAL A 198 -3.01 -10.48 -10.68
N PRO A 199 -3.84 -10.70 -11.72
CA PRO A 199 -5.04 -9.88 -11.92
C PRO A 199 -6.02 -9.95 -10.76
N GLY A 200 -6.22 -11.13 -10.16
CA GLY A 200 -7.10 -11.32 -9.01
C GLY A 200 -6.63 -10.56 -7.76
N PHE A 201 -5.32 -10.60 -7.50
CA PHE A 201 -4.70 -9.84 -6.41
C PHE A 201 -4.85 -8.33 -6.63
N VAL A 202 -4.48 -7.84 -7.81
CA VAL A 202 -4.57 -6.40 -8.13
C VAL A 202 -6.02 -5.91 -8.02
N ALA A 203 -6.99 -6.65 -8.54
CA ALA A 203 -8.40 -6.28 -8.43
C ALA A 203 -8.85 -6.20 -6.96
N ALA A 204 -8.51 -7.19 -6.14
CA ALA A 204 -8.84 -7.20 -4.71
C ALA A 204 -8.18 -6.04 -3.95
N GLN A 205 -6.92 -5.74 -4.26
CA GLN A 205 -6.18 -4.61 -3.69
C GLN A 205 -6.84 -3.27 -4.02
N LEU A 206 -7.23 -3.05 -5.28
CA LEU A 206 -7.88 -1.80 -5.68
C LEU A 206 -9.26 -1.64 -5.03
N VAL A 207 -10.05 -2.72 -4.94
CA VAL A 207 -11.33 -2.73 -4.22
C VAL A 207 -11.11 -2.40 -2.74
N GLY A 208 -10.15 -3.06 -2.08
CA GLY A 208 -9.79 -2.79 -0.70
C GLY A 208 -9.34 -1.35 -0.47
N ALA A 209 -8.54 -0.80 -1.39
CA ALA A 209 -8.08 0.58 -1.32
C ALA A 209 -9.22 1.60 -1.40
N VAL A 210 -10.14 1.43 -2.36
CA VAL A 210 -11.31 2.29 -2.52
C VAL A 210 -12.23 2.18 -1.30
N ALA A 211 -12.51 0.96 -0.85
CA ALA A 211 -13.33 0.74 0.34
C ALA A 211 -12.71 1.40 1.59
N GLY A 212 -11.39 1.26 1.77
CA GLY A 212 -10.65 1.94 2.86
C GLY A 212 -10.71 3.46 2.75
N ALA A 213 -10.56 4.01 1.54
CA ALA A 213 -10.66 5.44 1.31
C ALA A 213 -12.06 6.00 1.63
N LEU A 214 -13.11 5.29 1.24
CA LEU A 214 -14.50 5.68 1.53
C LEU A 214 -14.80 5.59 3.03
N ALA A 215 -14.46 4.48 3.66
CA ALA A 215 -14.69 4.25 5.08
C ALA A 215 -13.95 5.30 5.95
N MET A 216 -12.68 5.52 5.67
CA MET A 216 -11.89 6.51 6.42
C MET A 216 -12.29 7.95 6.05
N GLY A 217 -12.70 8.21 4.81
CA GLY A 217 -13.24 9.50 4.41
C GLY A 217 -14.47 9.89 5.23
N TRP A 218 -15.37 8.93 5.48
CA TRP A 218 -16.52 9.12 6.36
C TRP A 218 -16.14 9.21 7.84
N LEU A 219 -15.34 8.26 8.33
CA LEU A 219 -14.98 8.14 9.75
C LEU A 219 -14.17 9.35 10.26
N LEU A 220 -13.27 9.88 9.45
CA LEU A 220 -12.39 10.99 9.82
C LEU A 220 -13.03 12.37 9.61
N ASN A 221 -14.25 12.44 9.09
CA ASN A 221 -14.95 13.71 8.86
C ASN A 221 -15.76 14.10 10.09
N PRO A 222 -15.34 15.12 10.89
CA PRO A 222 -16.02 15.46 12.12
C PRO A 222 -17.39 16.06 11.86
N VAL A 223 -18.42 15.60 12.57
CA VAL A 223 -19.73 16.26 12.58
C VAL A 223 -19.59 17.59 13.34
N PRO A 224 -20.05 18.73 12.77
CA PRO A 224 -20.04 20.01 13.47
C PRO A 224 -20.74 19.92 14.82
N ARG A 225 -20.13 20.45 15.89
CA ARG A 225 -20.69 20.41 17.25
C ARG A 225 -22.08 21.06 17.35
N THR A 226 -22.39 22.01 16.47
CA THR A 226 -23.71 22.62 16.35
C THR A 226 -24.78 21.62 15.92
N THR A 227 -24.51 20.79 14.92
CA THR A 227 -25.41 19.73 14.42
C THR A 227 -25.63 18.65 15.49
N LEU A 228 -24.56 18.27 16.20
CA LEU A 228 -24.64 17.27 17.27
C LEU A 228 -25.48 17.78 18.45
N ARG A 229 -25.32 19.04 18.83
CA ARG A 229 -26.13 19.67 19.91
C ARG A 229 -27.60 19.82 19.52
N ALA A 230 -27.91 20.15 18.26
CA ALA A 230 -29.28 20.21 17.75
C ALA A 230 -29.93 18.82 17.77
N ALA A 231 -29.21 17.79 17.29
CA ALA A 231 -29.68 16.40 17.33
C ALA A 231 -29.95 15.89 18.79
N LEU A 232 -29.05 16.20 19.73
CA LEU A 232 -29.19 15.82 21.14
C LEU A 232 -30.30 16.59 21.87
N ARG A 233 -30.70 17.78 21.38
CA ARG A 233 -31.80 18.56 21.93
C ARG A 233 -33.17 18.24 21.34
N GLY A 234 -33.24 17.36 20.33
CA GLY A 234 -34.46 17.04 19.62
C GLY A 234 -34.97 18.14 18.66
N ASP A 235 -34.14 19.15 18.39
CA ASP A 235 -34.51 20.34 17.59
C ASP A 235 -34.60 20.05 16.07
N THR A 236 -34.71 18.79 15.64
CA THR A 236 -34.79 18.43 14.21
C THR A 236 -36.19 18.60 13.60
N ALA A 237 -37.15 19.18 14.33
CA ALA A 237 -38.56 19.25 13.92
C ALA A 237 -39.03 20.64 13.42
N SER A 238 -38.17 21.61 13.05
CA SER A 238 -38.65 22.95 12.69
C SER A 238 -38.17 23.51 11.34
N ALA A 239 -37.67 22.69 10.42
CA ALA A 239 -37.33 23.16 9.08
C ALA A 239 -38.39 22.87 8.00
N ALA A 240 -39.48 22.17 8.35
CA ALA A 240 -40.51 21.74 7.38
C ALA A 240 -41.81 22.55 7.44
N SER A 241 -41.93 23.60 8.25
CA SER A 241 -43.22 24.32 8.43
C SER A 241 -43.17 25.82 8.10
N ARG A 242 -42.28 26.28 7.23
CA ARG A 242 -42.32 27.63 6.68
C ARG A 242 -42.35 27.61 5.14
N GLY A 243 -43.33 27.00 4.62
CA GLY A 243 -43.81 27.17 3.26
C GLY A 243 -45.29 27.05 3.31
N ASP A 244 -45.96 28.18 3.15
CA ASP A 244 -47.35 28.45 2.76
C ASP A 244 -48.05 29.42 3.72
N ALA A 245 -48.18 30.65 3.23
CA ALA A 245 -49.44 31.39 3.25
C ALA A 245 -49.24 32.83 2.77
N PRO A 246 -50.27 33.47 2.27
CA PRO A 246 -50.57 33.71 0.86
C PRO A 246 -50.06 35.09 0.43
#